data_b4e3cd59602b396f82a81c49669020f9
#
_entry.id   b4e3cd59602b396f82a81c49669020f9
#
_cell.length_a   1.000
_cell.length_b   1.000
_cell.length_c   1.000
_cell.angle_alpha   90.00
_cell.angle_beta   90.00
_cell.angle_gamma   90.00
#
_symmetry.space_group_name_H-M   'P 1'
#
loop_
_entity.id
_entity.type
_entity.pdbx_description
1 polymer ?
#
loop_
_entity_poly.entity_id
_entity_poly.type
_entity_poly.pdbx_seq_one_letter_code
_entity_poly.pdbx_strand_id
1 'polypeptide(L)'
;FMVNGPKIWTSYAHHANHIFCLVRTDNSGKPQQGITFLLIDMATPGVSVTPIVTLAGDHEVNQVFFDNVRVPAVNIVGKENDGWTVAKTLLTFERSSAYAARLMTRLSELQPLVATSDEPALIMRFHDLEVRAKAIEVTEFRIQASLAAGQSPGAASSQMKILATEITQALDEISMEALGHHGVPWQLAAREPGSNAKAIGEPAAPKLVADYFNNRAATIYGGSNEVQRNILAKAELGL
;
A
#
# COMPACT_ATOMS: atom_id res chain seq x y z
N PHE A 1 25.04 9.83 14.12
CA PHE A 1 25.16 8.58 13.35
C PHE A 1 25.75 8.85 11.98
N MET A 2 26.42 7.85 11.44
CA MET A 2 26.85 7.82 10.04
C MET A 2 26.06 6.71 9.36
N VAL A 3 25.19 7.09 8.43
CA VAL A 3 24.26 6.16 7.78
C VAL A 3 24.77 5.81 6.40
N ASN A 4 24.81 4.50 6.11
CA ASN A 4 25.22 3.96 4.81
C ASN A 4 24.27 2.84 4.39
N GLY A 5 23.98 2.75 3.08
CA GLY A 5 23.21 1.69 2.49
C GLY A 5 21.97 2.16 1.73
N PRO A 6 21.28 1.28 1.00
CA PRO A 6 20.09 1.61 0.23
C PRO A 6 18.79 1.31 0.98
N LYS A 7 17.74 2.04 0.60
CA LYS A 7 16.33 1.69 0.80
C LYS A 7 15.66 1.59 -0.56
N ILE A 8 14.70 0.70 -0.69
CA ILE A 8 13.96 0.49 -1.95
C ILE A 8 12.46 0.56 -1.70
N TRP A 9 11.70 0.84 -2.73
CA TRP A 9 10.24 0.98 -2.71
C TRP A 9 9.75 2.14 -1.84
N THR A 10 10.57 3.19 -1.71
CA THR A 10 10.22 4.38 -0.91
C THR A 10 9.24 5.25 -1.69
N SER A 11 7.98 5.25 -1.27
CA SER A 11 6.93 6.05 -1.89
C SER A 11 7.24 7.54 -1.77
N TYR A 12 7.11 8.26 -2.89
CA TYR A 12 7.24 9.71 -3.00
C TYR A 12 8.53 10.31 -2.41
N ALA A 13 9.63 9.56 -2.34
CA ALA A 13 10.91 10.06 -1.82
C ALA A 13 11.42 11.28 -2.59
N HIS A 14 11.10 11.39 -3.88
CA HIS A 14 11.46 12.52 -4.74
C HIS A 14 10.68 13.82 -4.42
N HIS A 15 9.63 13.74 -3.60
CA HIS A 15 8.87 14.88 -3.10
C HIS A 15 9.04 15.09 -1.60
N ALA A 16 9.66 14.14 -0.90
CA ALA A 16 9.76 14.17 0.55
C ALA A 16 10.90 15.07 1.04
N ASN A 17 10.65 15.83 2.10
CA ASN A 17 11.69 16.60 2.79
C ASN A 17 12.43 15.76 3.83
N HIS A 18 11.77 14.75 4.38
CA HIS A 18 12.31 13.87 5.40
C HIS A 18 11.92 12.42 5.13
N ILE A 19 12.76 11.51 5.59
CA ILE A 19 12.48 10.08 5.61
C ILE A 19 12.65 9.55 7.03
N PHE A 20 11.70 8.73 7.49
CA PHE A 20 11.99 7.88 8.63
C PHE A 20 12.72 6.61 8.16
N CYS A 21 13.75 6.25 8.86
CA CYS A 21 14.65 5.19 8.43
C CYS A 21 14.98 4.24 9.60
N LEU A 22 14.71 2.96 9.42
CA LEU A 22 15.17 1.92 10.31
C LEU A 22 16.61 1.57 9.94
N VAL A 23 17.55 1.80 10.85
CA VAL A 23 18.96 1.54 10.66
C VAL A 23 19.47 0.52 11.67
N ARG A 24 20.49 -0.24 11.29
CA ARG A 24 21.16 -1.18 12.15
C ARG A 24 22.24 -0.45 12.97
N THR A 25 22.09 -0.41 14.27
CA THR A 25 23.03 0.23 15.20
C THR A 25 23.78 -0.77 16.08
N ASP A 26 23.24 -1.98 16.25
CA ASP A 26 23.88 -3.08 16.98
C ASP A 26 23.58 -4.43 16.31
N ASN A 27 24.57 -5.31 16.24
CA ASN A 27 24.49 -6.66 15.66
C ASN A 27 24.64 -7.79 16.70
N SER A 28 24.74 -7.47 17.99
CA SER A 28 25.03 -8.45 19.05
C SER A 28 23.85 -9.31 19.45
N GLY A 29 22.60 -8.88 19.10
CA GLY A 29 21.37 -9.51 19.55
C GLY A 29 20.58 -10.21 18.43
N LYS A 30 19.30 -10.47 18.70
CA LYS A 30 18.35 -10.99 17.71
C LYS A 30 18.15 -9.99 16.57
N PRO A 31 17.72 -10.43 15.36
CA PRO A 31 17.55 -9.53 14.20
C PRO A 31 16.69 -8.29 14.45
N GLN A 32 15.72 -8.34 15.36
CA GLN A 32 14.85 -7.23 15.71
C GLN A 32 15.47 -6.27 16.76
N GLN A 33 16.47 -6.72 17.49
CA GLN A 33 17.23 -5.92 18.45
C GLN A 33 18.34 -5.15 17.71
N GLY A 34 18.75 -4.02 18.24
CA GLY A 34 19.80 -3.21 17.62
C GLY A 34 19.36 -2.46 16.36
N ILE A 35 18.06 -2.26 16.18
CA ILE A 35 17.49 -1.37 15.17
C ILE A 35 17.15 -0.04 15.82
N THR A 36 17.56 1.07 15.19
CA THR A 36 17.22 2.42 15.62
C THR A 36 16.35 3.10 14.58
N PHE A 37 15.35 3.85 15.02
CA PHE A 37 14.46 4.60 14.16
C PHE A 37 14.95 6.05 14.07
N LEU A 38 15.38 6.50 12.88
CA LEU A 38 15.94 7.83 12.65
C LEU A 38 15.03 8.65 11.73
N LEU A 39 14.95 9.95 11.98
CA LEU A 39 14.45 10.93 11.03
C LEU A 39 15.64 11.54 10.30
N ILE A 40 15.65 11.44 8.98
CA ILE A 40 16.73 11.92 8.12
C ILE A 40 16.18 13.00 7.18
N ASP A 41 16.82 14.16 7.17
CA ASP A 41 16.54 15.20 6.18
C ASP A 41 17.05 14.76 4.81
N MET A 42 16.18 14.75 3.81
CA MET A 42 16.50 14.31 2.46
C MET A 42 17.46 15.25 1.73
N ALA A 43 17.64 16.48 2.23
CA ALA A 43 18.64 17.43 1.71
C ALA A 43 20.05 17.20 2.28
N THR A 44 20.24 16.26 3.23
CA THR A 44 21.55 15.97 3.82
C THR A 44 22.52 15.47 2.76
N PRO A 45 23.76 16.01 2.70
CA PRO A 45 24.77 15.50 1.78
C PRO A 45 24.97 13.99 1.90
N GLY A 46 25.04 13.31 0.76
CA GLY A 46 25.16 11.85 0.69
C GLY A 46 23.81 11.12 0.53
N VAL A 47 22.67 11.81 0.62
CA VAL A 47 21.37 11.26 0.24
C VAL A 47 21.17 11.43 -1.26
N SER A 48 20.81 10.35 -1.94
CA SER A 48 20.37 10.39 -3.34
C SER A 48 19.15 9.53 -3.58
N VAL A 49 18.31 9.97 -4.53
CA VAL A 49 17.03 9.32 -4.87
C VAL A 49 17.05 8.95 -6.35
N THR A 50 16.76 7.68 -6.63
CA THR A 50 16.64 7.16 -8.00
C THR A 50 15.21 6.68 -8.24
N PRO A 51 14.55 7.10 -9.33
CA PRO A 51 13.19 6.68 -9.64
C PRO A 51 13.11 5.19 -9.96
N ILE A 52 11.99 4.59 -9.57
CA ILE A 52 11.56 3.28 -10.05
C ILE A 52 10.25 3.49 -10.80
N VAL A 53 10.27 3.23 -12.10
CA VAL A 53 9.05 3.23 -12.90
C VAL A 53 8.36 1.89 -12.71
N THR A 54 7.13 1.93 -12.21
CA THR A 54 6.34 0.72 -11.94
C THR A 54 5.81 0.10 -13.24
N LEU A 55 5.23 -1.10 -13.13
CA LEU A 55 4.56 -1.74 -14.26
C LEU A 55 3.36 -0.92 -14.79
N ALA A 56 2.78 -0.07 -13.94
CA ALA A 56 1.75 0.89 -14.32
C ALA A 56 2.29 2.08 -15.14
N GLY A 57 3.60 2.22 -15.28
CA GLY A 57 4.26 3.35 -15.94
C GLY A 57 4.42 4.59 -15.06
N ASP A 58 4.06 4.51 -13.78
CA ASP A 58 4.14 5.62 -12.84
C ASP A 58 5.46 5.65 -12.09
N HIS A 59 5.93 6.85 -11.77
CA HIS A 59 7.02 7.10 -10.84
C HIS A 59 6.44 7.45 -9.47
N GLU A 60 6.03 6.44 -8.72
CA GLU A 60 5.54 6.58 -7.34
C GLU A 60 6.62 6.21 -6.32
N VAL A 61 7.37 5.16 -6.61
CA VAL A 61 8.35 4.58 -5.70
C VAL A 61 9.79 4.83 -6.16
N ASN A 62 10.71 4.79 -5.19
CA ASN A 62 12.09 5.15 -5.40
C ASN A 62 13.04 4.19 -4.69
N GLN A 63 14.27 4.18 -5.16
CA GLN A 63 15.41 3.73 -4.40
C GLN A 63 16.10 4.95 -3.78
N VAL A 64 16.40 4.87 -2.48
CA VAL A 64 17.11 5.93 -1.74
C VAL A 64 18.44 5.37 -1.29
N PHE A 65 19.51 6.08 -1.58
CA PHE A 65 20.87 5.72 -1.16
C PHE A 65 21.37 6.69 -0.09
N PHE A 66 22.06 6.15 0.88
CA PHE A 66 22.78 6.89 1.91
C PHE A 66 24.27 6.56 1.77
N ASP A 67 25.08 7.59 1.51
CA ASP A 67 26.54 7.49 1.44
C ASP A 67 27.16 8.45 2.45
N ASN A 68 27.64 7.89 3.58
CA ASN A 68 28.23 8.65 4.67
C ASN A 68 27.35 9.80 5.20
N VAL A 69 26.04 9.56 5.23
CA VAL A 69 25.05 10.55 5.67
C VAL A 69 25.14 10.78 7.18
N ARG A 70 25.43 12.01 7.59
CA ARG A 70 25.52 12.40 9.00
C ARG A 70 24.13 12.74 9.55
N VAL A 71 23.69 11.98 10.56
CA VAL A 71 22.40 12.19 11.22
C VAL A 71 22.63 12.50 12.69
N PRO A 72 22.15 13.65 13.22
CA PRO A 72 22.25 13.98 14.64
C PRO A 72 21.54 12.96 15.53
N ALA A 73 22.06 12.69 16.73
CA ALA A 73 21.44 11.78 17.69
C ALA A 73 20.06 12.28 18.17
N VAL A 74 19.83 13.57 18.14
CA VAL A 74 18.51 14.17 18.48
C VAL A 74 17.39 13.72 17.53
N ASN A 75 17.72 13.20 16.34
CA ASN A 75 16.78 12.71 15.34
C ASN A 75 16.33 11.26 15.59
N ILE A 76 16.70 10.64 16.72
CA ILE A 76 16.17 9.34 17.13
C ILE A 76 14.71 9.51 17.54
N VAL A 77 13.84 8.63 17.01
CA VAL A 77 12.49 8.45 17.52
C VAL A 77 12.47 7.26 18.46
N GLY A 78 12.14 7.50 19.71
CA GLY A 78 12.23 6.51 20.78
C GLY A 78 13.63 6.41 21.37
N LYS A 79 14.18 5.19 21.42
CA LYS A 79 15.50 4.91 22.01
C LYS A 79 16.41 4.25 20.99
N GLU A 80 17.72 4.46 21.14
CA GLU A 80 18.72 3.72 20.36
C GLU A 80 18.54 2.21 20.61
N ASN A 81 18.65 1.43 19.54
CA ASN A 81 18.47 -0.03 19.52
C ASN A 81 17.04 -0.54 19.81
N ASP A 82 16.04 0.35 19.96
CA ASP A 82 14.62 -0.01 20.18
C ASP A 82 13.68 0.50 19.08
N GLY A 83 14.20 0.82 17.92
CA GLY A 83 13.44 1.31 16.78
C GLY A 83 12.41 0.30 16.23
N TRP A 84 12.58 -1.00 16.49
CA TRP A 84 11.61 -2.01 16.13
C TRP A 84 10.28 -1.86 16.89
N THR A 85 10.33 -1.45 18.15
CA THR A 85 9.13 -1.13 18.95
C THR A 85 8.39 0.06 18.36
N VAL A 86 9.08 1.11 17.93
CA VAL A 86 8.50 2.27 17.24
C VAL A 86 7.85 1.83 15.93
N ALA A 87 8.54 1.01 15.13
CA ALA A 87 8.01 0.50 13.86
C ALA A 87 6.73 -0.34 14.07
N LYS A 88 6.68 -1.21 15.08
CA LYS A 88 5.46 -1.98 15.39
C LYS A 88 4.29 -1.09 15.75
N THR A 89 4.52 -0.04 16.53
CA THR A 89 3.48 0.94 16.87
C THR A 89 2.94 1.62 15.62
N LEU A 90 3.82 2.11 14.73
CA LEU A 90 3.42 2.71 13.45
C LEU A 90 2.56 1.75 12.62
N LEU A 91 3.01 0.50 12.45
CA LEU A 91 2.31 -0.53 11.67
C LEU A 91 0.92 -0.88 12.24
N THR A 92 0.73 -0.76 13.56
CA THR A 92 -0.58 -0.98 14.19
C THR A 92 -1.60 0.04 13.73
N PHE A 93 -1.21 1.31 13.65
CA PHE A 93 -2.09 2.38 13.18
C PHE A 93 -2.26 2.37 11.64
N GLU A 94 -1.21 2.11 10.90
CA GLU A 94 -1.25 2.05 9.43
C GLU A 94 -2.24 1.01 8.91
N ARG A 95 -2.33 -0.15 9.56
CA ARG A 95 -3.19 -1.26 9.15
C ARG A 95 -4.65 -1.10 9.59
N SER A 96 -4.97 -0.09 10.37
CA SER A 96 -6.34 0.16 10.86
C SER A 96 -7.16 1.09 9.98
N SER A 97 -6.65 1.55 8.82
CA SER A 97 -7.22 2.68 8.09
C SER A 97 -7.93 2.31 6.78
N ALA A 98 -9.18 2.86 6.67
CA ALA A 98 -9.91 3.29 5.47
C ALA A 98 -9.86 2.39 4.21
N TYR A 99 -9.86 1.07 4.36
CA TYR A 99 -10.00 0.16 3.21
C TYR A 99 -11.39 0.25 2.59
N ALA A 100 -12.42 0.30 3.43
CA ALA A 100 -13.80 0.32 2.98
C ALA A 100 -14.10 1.51 2.07
N ALA A 101 -13.68 2.72 2.45
CA ALA A 101 -13.93 3.91 1.64
C ALA A 101 -13.32 3.79 0.23
N ARG A 102 -12.09 3.27 0.11
CA ARG A 102 -11.44 3.05 -1.18
C ARG A 102 -12.17 2.01 -2.03
N LEU A 103 -12.60 0.90 -1.42
CA LEU A 103 -13.34 -0.15 -2.12
C LEU A 103 -14.70 0.35 -2.59
N MET A 104 -15.43 1.10 -1.76
CA MET A 104 -16.72 1.69 -2.12
C MET A 104 -16.60 2.70 -3.26
N THR A 105 -15.58 3.56 -3.23
CA THR A 105 -15.29 4.47 -4.34
C THR A 105 -15.01 3.70 -5.62
N ARG A 106 -14.17 2.66 -5.55
CA ARG A 106 -13.83 1.84 -6.71
C ARG A 106 -15.05 1.12 -7.29
N LEU A 107 -15.91 0.56 -6.45
CA LEU A 107 -17.17 -0.07 -6.87
C LEU A 107 -18.08 0.95 -7.58
N SER A 108 -18.23 2.14 -7.01
CA SER A 108 -19.03 3.21 -7.63
C SER A 108 -18.49 3.67 -8.98
N GLU A 109 -17.15 3.74 -9.13
CA GLU A 109 -16.50 4.06 -10.42
C GLU A 109 -16.71 2.98 -11.48
N LEU A 110 -16.76 1.70 -11.09
CA LEU A 110 -16.88 0.57 -12.00
C LEU A 110 -18.33 0.22 -12.35
N GLN A 111 -19.28 0.54 -11.48
CA GLN A 111 -20.70 0.18 -11.66
C GLN A 111 -21.27 0.58 -13.06
N PRO A 112 -21.04 1.81 -13.58
CA PRO A 112 -21.55 2.16 -14.91
C PRO A 112 -20.98 1.30 -16.03
N LEU A 113 -19.71 0.92 -15.94
CA LEU A 113 -19.04 0.08 -16.94
C LEU A 113 -19.57 -1.35 -16.89
N VAL A 114 -19.72 -1.92 -15.69
CA VAL A 114 -20.25 -3.27 -15.50
C VAL A 114 -21.73 -3.36 -15.90
N ALA A 115 -22.52 -2.30 -15.65
CA ALA A 115 -23.94 -2.26 -16.00
C ALA A 115 -24.21 -2.30 -17.51
N THR A 116 -23.21 -1.97 -18.34
CA THR A 116 -23.32 -2.07 -19.82
C THR A 116 -22.90 -3.44 -20.37
N SER A 117 -22.46 -4.35 -19.51
CA SER A 117 -22.02 -5.69 -19.92
C SER A 117 -23.20 -6.61 -20.20
N ASP A 118 -23.09 -7.37 -21.28
CA ASP A 118 -24.04 -8.45 -21.62
C ASP A 118 -23.67 -9.79 -20.94
N GLU A 119 -22.64 -9.83 -20.08
CA GLU A 119 -22.12 -11.02 -19.41
C GLU A 119 -22.68 -11.18 -17.98
N PRO A 120 -23.71 -12.02 -17.77
CA PRO A 120 -24.32 -12.19 -16.44
C PRO A 120 -23.33 -12.64 -15.36
N ALA A 121 -22.33 -13.45 -15.73
CA ALA A 121 -21.31 -13.92 -14.80
C ALA A 121 -20.42 -12.80 -14.27
N LEU A 122 -20.08 -11.83 -15.11
CA LEU A 122 -19.33 -10.64 -14.72
C LEU A 122 -20.13 -9.79 -13.73
N ILE A 123 -21.41 -9.55 -14.04
CA ILE A 123 -22.32 -8.78 -13.17
C ILE A 123 -22.48 -9.46 -11.81
N MET A 124 -22.68 -10.78 -11.78
CA MET A 124 -22.78 -11.52 -10.52
C MET A 124 -21.51 -11.43 -9.67
N ARG A 125 -20.33 -11.56 -10.28
CA ARG A 125 -19.04 -11.43 -9.57
C ARG A 125 -18.86 -10.02 -9.02
N PHE A 126 -19.27 -8.99 -9.74
CA PHE A 126 -19.23 -7.61 -9.26
C PHE A 126 -20.11 -7.43 -8.01
N HIS A 127 -21.35 -7.92 -8.03
CA HIS A 127 -22.23 -7.83 -6.86
C HIS A 127 -21.73 -8.66 -5.65
N ASP A 128 -21.06 -9.80 -5.86
CA ASP A 128 -20.40 -10.52 -4.78
C ASP A 128 -19.31 -9.66 -4.12
N LEU A 129 -18.53 -8.93 -4.91
CA LEU A 129 -17.51 -8.00 -4.38
C LEU A 129 -18.13 -6.81 -3.64
N GLU A 130 -19.31 -6.31 -4.05
CA GLU A 130 -20.05 -5.30 -3.29
C GLU A 130 -20.44 -5.81 -1.90
N VAL A 131 -20.97 -7.02 -1.81
CA VAL A 131 -21.32 -7.64 -0.52
C VAL A 131 -20.09 -7.80 0.37
N ARG A 132 -18.97 -8.28 -0.19
CA ARG A 132 -17.72 -8.46 0.53
C ARG A 132 -17.14 -7.13 0.99
N ALA A 133 -17.20 -6.08 0.17
CA ALA A 133 -16.75 -4.73 0.54
C ALA A 133 -17.61 -4.13 1.67
N LYS A 134 -18.91 -4.38 1.67
CA LYS A 134 -19.80 -3.99 2.77
C LYS A 134 -19.48 -4.73 4.08
N ALA A 135 -19.11 -5.99 4.02
CA ALA A 135 -18.65 -6.73 5.20
C ALA A 135 -17.35 -6.13 5.77
N ILE A 136 -16.44 -5.67 4.90
CA ILE A 136 -15.24 -4.92 5.32
C ILE A 136 -15.64 -3.61 6.01
N GLU A 137 -16.56 -2.83 5.45
CA GLU A 137 -17.02 -1.57 6.03
C GLU A 137 -17.54 -1.76 7.47
N VAL A 138 -18.41 -2.76 7.68
CA VAL A 138 -18.92 -3.08 9.01
C VAL A 138 -17.81 -3.51 9.97
N THR A 139 -16.85 -4.31 9.48
CA THR A 139 -15.70 -4.75 10.29
C THR A 139 -14.81 -3.58 10.67
N GLU A 140 -14.60 -2.64 9.76
CA GLU A 140 -13.82 -1.40 9.99
C GLU A 140 -14.47 -0.53 11.06
N PHE A 141 -15.79 -0.34 11.02
CA PHE A 141 -16.52 0.35 12.09
C PHE A 141 -16.39 -0.33 13.45
N ARG A 142 -16.41 -1.65 13.50
CA ARG A 142 -16.18 -2.41 14.75
C ARG A 142 -14.77 -2.21 15.30
N ILE A 143 -13.76 -2.21 14.43
CA ILE A 143 -12.37 -1.94 14.81
C ILE A 143 -12.24 -0.51 15.36
N GLN A 144 -12.83 0.47 14.68
CA GLN A 144 -12.80 1.87 15.12
C GLN A 144 -13.51 2.05 16.47
N ALA A 145 -14.66 1.40 16.67
CA ALA A 145 -15.35 1.44 17.95
C ALA A 145 -14.50 0.82 19.09
N SER A 146 -13.80 -0.28 18.83
CA SER A 146 -12.88 -0.90 19.80
C SER A 146 -11.71 0.03 20.14
N LEU A 147 -11.12 0.66 19.13
CA LEU A 147 -10.04 1.65 19.32
C LEU A 147 -10.51 2.85 20.14
N ALA A 148 -11.71 3.38 19.86
CA ALA A 148 -12.32 4.47 20.62
C ALA A 148 -12.58 4.09 22.08
N ALA A 149 -12.85 2.81 22.37
CA ALA A 149 -12.96 2.26 23.71
C ALA A 149 -11.59 1.93 24.38
N GLY A 150 -10.47 2.31 23.76
CA GLY A 150 -9.13 2.05 24.28
C GLY A 150 -8.64 0.60 24.11
N GLN A 151 -9.31 -0.20 23.30
CA GLN A 151 -8.93 -1.56 23.01
C GLN A 151 -7.98 -1.65 21.81
N SER A 152 -7.20 -2.71 21.71
CA SER A 152 -6.37 -2.99 20.53
C SER A 152 -7.23 -3.54 19.37
N PRO A 153 -6.95 -3.19 18.12
CA PRO A 153 -7.62 -3.79 16.96
C PRO A 153 -7.29 -5.28 16.80
N GLY A 154 -6.28 -5.79 17.51
CA GLY A 154 -5.88 -7.19 17.47
C GLY A 154 -5.50 -7.68 16.08
N ALA A 155 -5.78 -8.94 15.80
CA ALA A 155 -5.53 -9.59 14.53
C ALA A 155 -6.51 -9.16 13.41
N ALA A 156 -7.62 -8.49 13.75
CA ALA A 156 -8.59 -8.00 12.77
C ALA A 156 -7.98 -7.07 11.73
N SER A 157 -6.97 -6.27 12.09
CA SER A 157 -6.24 -5.41 11.14
C SER A 157 -5.53 -6.22 10.04
N SER A 158 -5.00 -7.39 10.38
CA SER A 158 -4.39 -8.31 9.40
C SER A 158 -5.44 -8.92 8.47
N GLN A 159 -6.60 -9.30 9.00
CA GLN A 159 -7.73 -9.79 8.21
C GLN A 159 -8.22 -8.72 7.21
N MET A 160 -8.36 -7.48 7.68
CA MET A 160 -8.78 -6.36 6.84
C MET A 160 -7.82 -6.15 5.66
N LYS A 161 -6.52 -6.17 5.90
CA LYS A 161 -5.50 -6.02 4.86
C LYS A 161 -5.61 -7.13 3.81
N ILE A 162 -5.73 -8.39 4.22
CA ILE A 162 -5.87 -9.53 3.30
C ILE A 162 -7.10 -9.34 2.41
N LEU A 163 -8.28 -9.20 3.02
CA LEU A 163 -9.54 -9.14 2.30
C LEU A 163 -9.62 -7.92 1.37
N ALA A 164 -9.18 -6.75 1.84
CA ALA A 164 -9.22 -5.53 1.04
C ALA A 164 -8.31 -5.62 -0.20
N THR A 165 -7.10 -6.17 -0.06
CA THR A 165 -6.19 -6.32 -1.20
C THR A 165 -6.66 -7.36 -2.20
N GLU A 166 -7.28 -8.46 -1.74
CA GLU A 166 -7.87 -9.47 -2.62
C GLU A 166 -9.09 -8.92 -3.38
N ILE A 167 -9.96 -8.16 -2.71
CA ILE A 167 -11.09 -7.50 -3.38
C ILE A 167 -10.59 -6.46 -4.39
N THR A 168 -9.55 -5.68 -4.05
CA THR A 168 -8.97 -4.70 -4.98
C THR A 168 -8.51 -5.38 -6.26
N GLN A 169 -7.75 -6.47 -6.16
CA GLN A 169 -7.28 -7.21 -7.33
C GLN A 169 -8.43 -7.82 -8.14
N ALA A 170 -9.45 -8.34 -7.46
CA ALA A 170 -10.63 -8.89 -8.13
C ALA A 170 -11.44 -7.80 -8.87
N LEU A 171 -11.56 -6.59 -8.31
CA LEU A 171 -12.18 -5.44 -8.97
C LEU A 171 -11.36 -5.00 -10.19
N ASP A 172 -10.04 -5.05 -10.12
CA ASP A 172 -9.18 -4.75 -11.27
C ASP A 172 -9.36 -5.77 -12.40
N GLU A 173 -9.51 -7.06 -12.08
CA GLU A 173 -9.81 -8.12 -13.05
C GLU A 173 -11.16 -7.88 -13.71
N ILE A 174 -12.21 -7.58 -12.94
CA ILE A 174 -13.52 -7.20 -13.48
C ILE A 174 -13.42 -5.97 -14.38
N SER A 175 -12.59 -4.98 -14.02
CA SER A 175 -12.37 -3.79 -14.84
C SER A 175 -11.81 -4.13 -16.20
N MET A 176 -10.80 -5.02 -16.24
CA MET A 176 -10.18 -5.46 -17.51
C MET A 176 -11.16 -6.26 -18.38
N GLU A 177 -11.94 -7.16 -17.77
CA GLU A 177 -12.96 -7.93 -18.49
C GLU A 177 -14.06 -7.01 -19.05
N ALA A 178 -14.56 -6.06 -18.26
CA ALA A 178 -15.59 -5.11 -18.68
C ALA A 178 -15.10 -4.15 -19.78
N LEU A 179 -13.82 -3.77 -19.78
CA LEU A 179 -13.20 -2.98 -20.84
C LEU A 179 -13.05 -3.77 -22.16
N GLY A 180 -12.93 -5.10 -22.09
CA GLY A 180 -12.70 -5.94 -23.26
C GLY A 180 -11.47 -5.47 -24.06
N HIS A 181 -11.62 -5.26 -25.36
CA HIS A 181 -10.52 -4.80 -26.22
C HIS A 181 -10.00 -3.40 -25.87
N HIS A 182 -10.77 -2.55 -25.21
CA HIS A 182 -10.32 -1.23 -24.74
C HIS A 182 -9.34 -1.31 -23.55
N GLY A 183 -9.24 -2.45 -22.89
CA GLY A 183 -8.25 -2.72 -21.85
C GLY A 183 -6.86 -3.12 -22.37
N VAL A 184 -6.69 -3.35 -23.68
CA VAL A 184 -5.41 -3.79 -24.25
C VAL A 184 -4.42 -2.64 -24.51
N PRO A 185 -4.83 -1.46 -25.05
CA PRO A 185 -3.89 -0.40 -25.36
C PRO A 185 -3.21 0.18 -24.12
N TRP A 186 -1.88 0.32 -24.18
CA TRP A 186 -1.10 1.01 -23.18
C TRP A 186 -1.08 2.52 -23.49
N GLN A 187 -1.72 3.33 -22.63
CA GLN A 187 -2.06 4.72 -22.94
C GLN A 187 -1.46 5.71 -21.92
N LEU A 188 -0.12 5.72 -21.77
CA LEU A 188 0.55 6.62 -20.82
C LEU A 188 0.20 8.09 -21.07
N ALA A 189 0.28 8.55 -22.32
CA ALA A 189 0.03 9.94 -22.66
C ALA A 189 -1.39 10.43 -22.29
N ALA A 190 -2.38 9.55 -22.28
CA ALA A 190 -3.75 9.90 -21.87
C ALA A 190 -3.89 10.06 -20.33
N ARG A 191 -2.88 9.64 -19.56
CA ARG A 191 -2.84 9.75 -18.10
C ARG A 191 -2.00 10.92 -17.59
N GLU A 192 -1.17 11.48 -18.45
CA GLU A 192 -0.30 12.60 -18.04
C GLU A 192 -1.13 13.84 -17.68
N PRO A 193 -0.91 14.46 -16.53
CA PRO A 193 -1.60 15.69 -16.15
C PRO A 193 -1.41 16.80 -17.20
N GLY A 194 -2.51 17.39 -17.63
CA GLY A 194 -2.50 18.45 -18.66
C GLY A 194 -2.37 17.94 -20.10
N SER A 195 -2.35 16.63 -20.34
CA SER A 195 -2.34 16.06 -21.67
C SER A 195 -3.69 16.28 -22.38
N ASN A 196 -3.62 16.55 -23.71
CA ASN A 196 -4.78 16.57 -24.59
C ASN A 196 -4.98 15.24 -25.36
N ALA A 197 -4.21 14.21 -25.03
CA ALA A 197 -4.36 12.89 -25.66
C ALA A 197 -5.71 12.29 -25.25
N LYS A 198 -6.48 11.86 -26.27
CA LYS A 198 -7.77 11.21 -26.03
C LYS A 198 -7.55 9.73 -25.72
N ALA A 199 -8.30 9.22 -24.77
CA ALA A 199 -8.34 7.79 -24.51
C ALA A 199 -8.90 7.02 -25.74
N ILE A 200 -8.33 5.86 -25.98
CA ILE A 200 -8.89 4.87 -26.93
C ILE A 200 -9.92 4.07 -26.15
N GLY A 201 -11.18 4.09 -26.63
CA GLY A 201 -12.29 3.43 -25.96
C GLY A 201 -12.86 4.24 -24.79
N GLU A 202 -13.16 3.57 -23.69
CA GLU A 202 -13.72 4.20 -22.49
C GLU A 202 -12.76 5.23 -21.89
N PRO A 203 -13.24 6.42 -21.48
CA PRO A 203 -12.39 7.45 -20.90
C PRO A 203 -11.61 6.99 -19.65
N ALA A 204 -12.17 6.04 -18.89
CA ALA A 204 -11.56 5.46 -17.71
C ALA A 204 -10.49 4.39 -18.03
N ALA A 205 -10.44 3.86 -19.25
CA ALA A 205 -9.57 2.74 -19.61
C ALA A 205 -8.09 2.98 -19.27
N PRO A 206 -7.46 4.14 -19.56
CA PRO A 206 -6.06 4.36 -19.25
C PRO A 206 -5.75 4.20 -17.76
N LYS A 207 -6.65 4.71 -16.88
CA LYS A 207 -6.51 4.59 -15.42
C LYS A 207 -6.74 3.15 -14.95
N LEU A 208 -7.80 2.50 -15.42
CA LEU A 208 -8.17 1.15 -15.01
C LEU A 208 -7.08 0.12 -15.36
N VAL A 209 -6.48 0.25 -16.54
CA VAL A 209 -5.35 -0.59 -16.97
C VAL A 209 -4.13 -0.38 -16.07
N ALA A 210 -3.81 0.85 -15.74
CA ALA A 210 -2.70 1.16 -14.85
C ALA A 210 -2.93 0.64 -13.43
N ASP A 211 -4.13 0.83 -12.88
CA ASP A 211 -4.52 0.30 -11.57
C ASP A 211 -4.38 -1.23 -11.52
N TYR A 212 -4.83 -1.94 -12.57
CA TYR A 212 -4.64 -3.39 -12.69
C TYR A 212 -3.18 -3.80 -12.53
N PHE A 213 -2.26 -3.12 -13.21
CA PHE A 213 -0.84 -3.43 -13.11
C PHE A 213 -0.24 -3.03 -11.76
N ASN A 214 -0.58 -1.85 -11.23
CA ASN A 214 -0.03 -1.38 -9.96
C ASN A 214 -0.48 -2.25 -8.79
N ASN A 215 -1.74 -2.64 -8.77
CA ASN A 215 -2.32 -3.40 -7.67
C ASN A 215 -1.91 -4.88 -7.64
N ARG A 216 -1.16 -5.39 -8.66
CA ARG A 216 -0.51 -6.71 -8.55
C ARG A 216 0.42 -6.80 -7.33
N ALA A 217 0.98 -5.68 -6.89
CA ALA A 217 1.79 -5.60 -5.68
C ALA A 217 0.97 -5.44 -4.37
N ALA A 218 -0.35 -5.24 -4.43
CA ALA A 218 -1.18 -4.95 -3.26
C ALA A 218 -1.15 -6.06 -2.19
N THR A 219 -1.02 -7.31 -2.59
CA THR A 219 -0.89 -8.45 -1.67
C THR A 219 0.53 -8.60 -1.08
N ILE A 220 1.50 -7.81 -1.54
CA ILE A 220 2.91 -7.88 -1.14
C ILE A 220 3.27 -6.73 -0.20
N TYR A 221 3.00 -5.49 -0.58
CA TYR A 221 3.35 -4.32 0.24
C TYR A 221 2.45 -4.20 1.48
N GLY A 222 2.88 -3.39 2.45
CA GLY A 222 2.19 -3.25 3.74
C GLY A 222 2.20 -4.55 4.59
N GLY A 223 3.15 -5.44 4.29
CA GLY A 223 3.24 -6.81 4.82
C GLY A 223 2.45 -7.80 3.97
N SER A 224 3.14 -8.83 3.44
CA SER A 224 2.51 -9.77 2.51
C SER A 224 1.31 -10.50 3.13
N ASN A 225 0.35 -10.89 2.30
CA ASN A 225 -0.85 -11.60 2.75
C ASN A 225 -0.49 -12.90 3.48
N GLU A 226 0.63 -13.56 3.11
CA GLU A 226 1.15 -14.74 3.80
C GLU A 226 1.59 -14.41 5.23
N VAL A 227 2.33 -13.31 5.43
CA VAL A 227 2.72 -12.83 6.77
C VAL A 227 1.49 -12.45 7.59
N GLN A 228 0.49 -11.80 6.96
CA GLN A 228 -0.75 -11.45 7.66
C GLN A 228 -1.53 -12.70 8.10
N ARG A 229 -1.60 -13.76 7.25
CA ARG A 229 -2.20 -15.04 7.61
C ARG A 229 -1.46 -15.71 8.77
N ASN A 230 -0.12 -15.67 8.79
CA ASN A 230 0.66 -16.18 9.92
C ASN A 230 0.40 -15.41 11.22
N ILE A 231 0.22 -14.09 11.16
CA ILE A 231 -0.15 -13.28 12.32
C ILE A 231 -1.53 -13.70 12.84
N LEU A 232 -2.52 -13.87 11.95
CA LEU A 232 -3.86 -14.34 12.31
C LEU A 232 -3.81 -15.72 12.95
N ALA A 233 -3.11 -16.68 12.32
CA ALA A 233 -3.01 -18.05 12.85
C ALA A 233 -2.43 -18.07 14.26
N LYS A 234 -1.38 -17.30 14.52
CA LYS A 234 -0.80 -17.19 15.88
C LYS A 234 -1.73 -16.54 16.88
N ALA A 235 -2.44 -15.48 16.47
CA ALA A 235 -3.28 -14.72 17.39
C ALA A 235 -4.59 -15.43 17.74
N GLU A 236 -5.21 -16.10 16.76
CA GLU A 236 -6.54 -16.68 16.90
C GLU A 236 -6.51 -18.18 17.18
N LEU A 237 -5.50 -18.89 16.68
CA LEU A 237 -5.41 -20.35 16.81
C LEU A 237 -4.30 -20.79 17.76
N GLY A 238 -3.42 -19.90 18.21
CA GLY A 238 -2.30 -20.23 19.08
C GLY A 238 -1.19 -21.06 18.42
N LEU A 239 -1.09 -21.01 17.08
CA LEU A 239 -0.11 -21.77 16.27
C LEU A 239 1.24 -21.10 16.17
#